data_fc5dee65e4ad26f82036a11e854835af
#
_entry.id   fc5dee65e4ad26f82036a11e854835af
#
_cell.length_a   1.000
_cell.length_b   1.000
_cell.length_c   1.000
_cell.angle_alpha   90.00
_cell.angle_beta   90.00
_cell.angle_gamma   90.00
#
_symmetry.space_group_name_H-M   'P 1'
#
loop_
_entity.id
_entity.type
_entity.pdbx_description
1 polymer ?
#
loop_
_entity_poly.entity_id
_entity_poly.type
_entity_poly.pdbx_seq_one_letter_code
_entity_poly.pdbx_strand_id
1 'polypeptide(L)'
;IYGITLIVIAGIVSAVGPFLKQNDIISLLILNLISIVILLFLALLSPIYELVEILVLIPISFIITIASAITFVDIWHFFSLVNRYENEDKYDYLTGLGNVKEFDRHLNEVSSKAEEKKQSLALLLIDIDGFKDVNDHYSHQSGDAVLKQMSQLLKNYVPNQFKIFRNGGEEFSVVIRDYTLDQSVKLAENIRSG
;
A
#
# COMPACT_ATOMS: atom_id res chain seq x y z
N ILE A 1 -27.25 -1.60 36.76
CA ILE A 1 -26.82 -2.80 36.04
C ILE A 1 -26.56 -2.43 34.57
N TYR A 2 -27.44 -1.72 33.87
CA TYR A 2 -27.25 -1.40 32.44
C TYR A 2 -26.08 -0.45 32.15
N GLY A 3 -25.76 0.51 33.03
CA GLY A 3 -24.62 1.42 32.89
C GLY A 3 -23.27 0.72 32.91
N ILE A 4 -23.11 -0.29 33.74
CA ILE A 4 -21.87 -1.08 33.85
C ILE A 4 -21.66 -1.91 32.57
N THR A 5 -22.71 -2.51 32.03
CA THR A 5 -22.66 -3.29 30.77
C THR A 5 -22.22 -2.43 29.61
N LEU A 6 -22.62 -1.19 29.57
CA LEU A 6 -22.28 -0.24 28.51
C LEU A 6 -20.82 0.22 28.56
N ILE A 7 -20.31 0.48 29.77
CA ILE A 7 -18.89 0.85 29.98
C ILE A 7 -18.00 -0.32 29.56
N VAL A 8 -18.41 -1.56 29.86
CA VAL A 8 -17.65 -2.76 29.45
C VAL A 8 -17.65 -2.93 27.94
N ILE A 9 -18.79 -2.75 27.28
CA ILE A 9 -18.88 -2.84 25.79
C ILE A 9 -18.03 -1.74 25.14
N ALA A 10 -18.11 -0.50 25.61
CA ALA A 10 -17.31 0.60 25.10
C ALA A 10 -15.79 0.37 25.31
N GLY A 11 -15.40 -0.20 26.46
CA GLY A 11 -14.03 -0.57 26.72
C GLY A 11 -13.50 -1.68 25.80
N ILE A 12 -14.32 -2.69 25.51
CA ILE A 12 -13.97 -3.78 24.59
C ILE A 12 -13.83 -3.23 23.16
N VAL A 13 -14.75 -2.38 22.70
CA VAL A 13 -14.71 -1.77 21.37
C VAL A 13 -13.47 -0.90 21.19
N SER A 14 -13.09 -0.12 22.22
CA SER A 14 -11.88 0.70 22.21
C SER A 14 -10.59 -0.11 22.22
N ALA A 15 -10.57 -1.24 22.93
CA ALA A 15 -9.38 -2.11 23.02
C ALA A 15 -9.14 -2.94 21.74
N VAL A 16 -10.20 -3.31 21.01
CA VAL A 16 -10.13 -4.14 19.81
C VAL A 16 -9.91 -3.30 18.56
N GLY A 17 -10.27 -2.01 18.57
CA GLY A 17 -10.18 -1.09 17.44
C GLY A 17 -8.84 -1.11 16.70
N PRO A 18 -7.67 -1.07 17.38
CA PRO A 18 -6.36 -1.06 16.73
C PRO A 18 -6.00 -2.32 15.94
N PHE A 19 -6.70 -3.44 16.17
CA PHE A 19 -6.44 -4.73 15.52
C PHE A 19 -7.33 -5.02 14.30
N LEU A 20 -8.22 -4.10 13.95
CA LEU A 20 -9.21 -4.30 12.90
C LEU A 20 -8.74 -3.72 11.57
N LYS A 21 -9.03 -4.42 10.45
CA LYS A 21 -8.81 -3.94 9.08
C LYS A 21 -9.78 -2.79 8.74
N GLN A 22 -9.49 -2.04 7.67
CA GLN A 22 -10.28 -0.86 7.26
C GLN A 22 -11.80 -1.10 7.14
N ASN A 23 -12.23 -2.29 6.71
CA ASN A 23 -13.66 -2.68 6.65
C ASN A 23 -14.28 -2.87 8.04
N ASP A 24 -13.47 -3.21 9.03
CA ASP A 24 -13.90 -3.45 10.41
C ASP A 24 -14.12 -2.13 11.15
N ILE A 25 -13.45 -1.04 10.75
CA ILE A 25 -13.66 0.31 11.30
C ILE A 25 -15.08 0.81 11.02
N ILE A 26 -15.58 0.54 9.81
CA ILE A 26 -16.97 0.84 9.44
C ILE A 26 -17.94 0.05 10.31
N SER A 27 -17.66 -1.22 10.57
CA SER A 27 -18.44 -2.08 11.45
C SER A 27 -18.45 -1.57 12.90
N LEU A 28 -17.34 -1.03 13.38
CA LEU A 28 -17.21 -0.39 14.70
C LEU A 28 -18.03 0.89 14.81
N LEU A 29 -18.01 1.73 13.78
CA LEU A 29 -18.84 2.95 13.72
C LEU A 29 -20.34 2.60 13.69
N ILE A 30 -20.72 1.57 12.95
CA ILE A 30 -22.10 1.06 12.91
C ILE A 30 -22.50 0.51 14.28
N LEU A 31 -21.64 -0.27 14.94
CA LEU A 31 -21.90 -0.83 16.27
C LEU A 31 -22.08 0.28 17.31
N ASN A 32 -21.27 1.33 17.24
CA ASN A 32 -21.36 2.50 18.11
C ASN A 32 -22.68 3.27 17.88
N LEU A 33 -23.07 3.44 16.62
CA LEU A 33 -24.35 4.06 16.25
C LEU A 33 -25.55 3.24 16.75
N ILE A 34 -25.51 1.92 16.59
CA ILE A 34 -26.54 0.99 17.11
C ILE A 34 -26.62 1.09 18.64
N SER A 35 -25.51 1.16 19.34
CA SER A 35 -25.47 1.30 20.80
C SER A 35 -26.13 2.61 21.27
N ILE A 36 -25.88 3.72 20.56
CA ILE A 36 -26.52 5.02 20.85
C ILE A 36 -28.03 4.94 20.61
N VAL A 37 -28.47 4.31 19.53
CA VAL A 37 -29.90 4.15 19.21
C VAL A 37 -30.61 3.28 20.27
N ILE A 38 -29.98 2.19 20.71
CA ILE A 38 -30.51 1.31 21.77
C ILE A 38 -30.63 2.10 23.08
N LEU A 39 -29.67 2.94 23.45
CA LEU A 39 -29.69 3.77 24.65
C LEU A 39 -30.80 4.77 24.60
N LEU A 40 -31.02 5.49 23.48
CA LEU A 40 -32.10 6.41 23.28
C LEU A 40 -33.46 5.71 23.38
N PHE A 41 -33.57 4.49 22.80
CA PHE A 41 -34.80 3.70 22.89
C PHE A 41 -35.10 3.25 24.31
N LEU A 42 -34.11 2.79 25.07
CA LEU A 42 -34.27 2.40 26.48
C LEU A 42 -34.62 3.60 27.36
N ALA A 43 -34.06 4.78 27.09
CA ALA A 43 -34.40 6.02 27.79
C ALA A 43 -35.85 6.46 27.55
N LEU A 44 -36.39 6.23 26.33
CA LEU A 44 -37.79 6.53 25.98
C LEU A 44 -38.81 5.55 26.57
N LEU A 45 -38.42 4.29 26.79
CA LEU A 45 -39.31 3.24 27.31
C LEU A 45 -39.45 3.23 28.83
N SER A 46 -38.59 3.97 29.54
CA SER A 46 -38.60 3.96 31.01
C SER A 46 -38.90 5.35 31.61
N PRO A 47 -40.15 5.67 31.85
CA PRO A 47 -40.55 6.93 32.50
C PRO A 47 -40.11 7.04 33.97
N ILE A 48 -39.44 6.01 34.51
CA ILE A 48 -39.03 5.92 35.92
C ILE A 48 -37.56 6.33 36.14
N TYR A 49 -36.80 6.55 35.05
CA TYR A 49 -35.40 6.98 35.19
C TYR A 49 -35.35 8.46 35.56
N GLU A 50 -34.92 8.74 36.78
CA GLU A 50 -34.73 10.08 37.27
C GLU A 50 -33.86 10.93 36.35
N LEU A 51 -34.12 12.21 36.26
CA LEU A 51 -33.42 13.21 35.44
C LEU A 51 -31.89 13.12 35.59
N VAL A 52 -31.39 12.59 36.69
CA VAL A 52 -29.99 12.39 37.03
C VAL A 52 -29.35 11.35 36.12
N GLU A 53 -30.01 10.24 35.76
CA GLU A 53 -29.44 9.20 34.87
C GLU A 53 -29.34 9.72 33.46
N ILE A 54 -30.26 10.51 32.96
CA ILE A 54 -30.17 11.16 31.65
C ILE A 54 -29.00 12.15 31.61
N LEU A 55 -28.78 12.92 32.67
CA LEU A 55 -27.66 13.86 32.80
C LEU A 55 -26.30 13.18 32.86
N VAL A 56 -26.24 11.90 33.25
CA VAL A 56 -24.97 11.12 33.26
C VAL A 56 -24.74 10.39 31.92
N LEU A 57 -25.80 9.82 31.33
CA LEU A 57 -25.67 9.02 30.12
C LEU A 57 -25.37 9.88 28.88
N ILE A 58 -25.93 11.08 28.79
CA ILE A 58 -25.69 12.01 27.67
C ILE A 58 -24.20 12.46 27.63
N PRO A 59 -23.58 12.95 28.71
CA PRO A 59 -22.16 13.28 28.69
C PRO A 59 -21.24 12.09 28.39
N ILE A 60 -21.55 10.90 28.94
CA ILE A 60 -20.77 9.70 28.70
C ILE A 60 -20.82 9.30 27.23
N SER A 61 -22.00 9.31 26.59
CA SER A 61 -22.13 9.03 25.16
C SER A 61 -21.36 10.03 24.30
N PHE A 62 -21.38 11.31 24.69
CA PHE A 62 -20.61 12.37 24.02
C PHE A 62 -19.09 12.17 24.15
N ILE A 63 -18.60 11.80 25.35
CA ILE A 63 -17.20 11.49 25.59
C ILE A 63 -16.76 10.28 24.76
N ILE A 64 -17.57 9.22 24.69
CA ILE A 64 -17.28 8.03 23.89
C ILE A 64 -17.22 8.38 22.41
N THR A 65 -18.12 9.24 21.93
CA THR A 65 -18.14 9.68 20.53
C THR A 65 -16.89 10.49 20.19
N ILE A 66 -16.47 11.40 21.06
CA ILE A 66 -15.23 12.17 20.88
C ILE A 66 -14.01 11.25 20.91
N ALA A 67 -13.93 10.34 21.88
CA ALA A 67 -12.83 9.40 21.99
C ALA A 67 -12.71 8.50 20.74
N SER A 68 -13.83 8.01 20.21
CA SER A 68 -13.85 7.23 18.97
C SER A 68 -13.45 8.04 17.74
N ALA A 69 -13.83 9.32 17.68
CA ALA A 69 -13.42 10.22 16.61
C ALA A 69 -11.91 10.51 16.64
N ILE A 70 -11.32 10.72 17.81
CA ILE A 70 -9.87 10.92 17.98
C ILE A 70 -9.13 9.68 17.56
N THR A 71 -9.50 8.50 18.05
CA THR A 71 -8.86 7.23 17.67
C THR A 71 -8.98 6.95 16.16
N PHE A 72 -10.09 7.32 15.54
CA PHE A 72 -10.26 7.21 14.09
C PHE A 72 -9.26 8.10 13.33
N VAL A 73 -9.07 9.34 13.77
CA VAL A 73 -8.11 10.27 13.14
C VAL A 73 -6.68 9.74 13.29
N ASP A 74 -6.31 9.22 14.46
CA ASP A 74 -4.97 8.65 14.70
C ASP A 74 -4.71 7.42 13.83
N ILE A 75 -5.69 6.51 13.73
CA ILE A 75 -5.62 5.33 12.87
C ILE A 75 -5.51 5.74 11.40
N TRP A 76 -6.33 6.70 10.94
CA TRP A 76 -6.26 7.23 9.58
C TRP A 76 -4.90 7.83 9.28
N HIS A 77 -4.35 8.61 10.21
CA HIS A 77 -3.01 9.19 10.08
C HIS A 77 -1.92 8.12 10.01
N PHE A 78 -2.00 7.10 10.85
CA PHE A 78 -1.11 5.94 10.83
C PHE A 78 -1.17 5.21 9.47
N PHE A 79 -2.36 4.88 8.96
CA PHE A 79 -2.50 4.25 7.65
C PHE A 79 -2.00 5.13 6.50
N SER A 80 -2.22 6.45 6.58
CA SER A 80 -1.69 7.37 5.58
C SER A 80 -0.17 7.42 5.56
N LEU A 81 0.47 7.33 6.74
CA LEU A 81 1.92 7.23 6.87
C LEU A 81 2.43 5.89 6.31
N VAL A 82 1.84 4.76 6.69
CA VAL A 82 2.21 3.44 6.18
C VAL A 82 2.09 3.39 4.65
N ASN A 83 0.98 3.85 4.09
CA ASN A 83 0.79 3.92 2.63
C ASN A 83 1.80 4.85 1.95
N ARG A 84 2.24 5.92 2.62
CA ARG A 84 3.28 6.81 2.10
C ARG A 84 4.63 6.10 2.09
N TYR A 85 5.02 5.43 3.17
CA TYR A 85 6.24 4.63 3.24
C TYR A 85 6.26 3.49 2.20
N GLU A 86 5.14 2.79 2.01
CA GLU A 86 5.04 1.75 0.97
C GLU A 86 5.16 2.31 -0.45
N ASN A 87 4.71 3.55 -0.69
CA ASN A 87 4.79 4.18 -2.01
C ASN A 87 6.16 4.84 -2.27
N GLU A 88 6.82 5.37 -1.25
CA GLU A 88 8.18 5.94 -1.37
C GLU A 88 9.22 4.84 -1.66
N ASP A 89 8.96 3.60 -1.25
CA ASP A 89 9.85 2.45 -1.41
C ASP A 89 9.59 1.64 -2.72
N LYS A 90 9.02 2.26 -3.75
CA LYS A 90 8.77 1.60 -5.06
C LYS A 90 9.84 1.85 -6.11
N TYR A 91 10.66 2.86 -5.92
CA TYR A 91 11.62 3.30 -6.91
C TYR A 91 13.05 3.19 -6.41
N ASP A 92 13.96 2.84 -7.31
CA ASP A 92 15.38 2.93 -7.06
C ASP A 92 15.80 4.41 -7.03
N TYR A 93 16.42 4.83 -5.96
CA TYR A 93 16.77 6.24 -5.71
C TYR A 93 17.79 6.81 -6.72
N LEU A 94 18.63 5.94 -7.30
CA LEU A 94 19.68 6.37 -8.21
C LEU A 94 19.19 6.56 -9.64
N THR A 95 18.34 5.62 -10.12
CA THR A 95 17.89 5.53 -11.50
C THR A 95 16.46 6.04 -11.72
N GLY A 96 15.66 6.10 -10.64
CA GLY A 96 14.24 6.45 -10.70
C GLY A 96 13.38 5.39 -11.42
N LEU A 97 13.91 4.19 -11.64
CA LEU A 97 13.16 3.01 -12.13
C LEU A 97 12.46 2.31 -10.98
N GLY A 98 11.54 1.39 -11.26
CA GLY A 98 11.00 0.51 -10.24
C GLY A 98 12.12 -0.27 -9.54
N ASN A 99 12.04 -0.43 -8.23
CA ASN A 99 13.00 -1.26 -7.50
C ASN A 99 12.57 -2.74 -7.46
N VAL A 100 13.36 -3.61 -6.83
CA VAL A 100 13.10 -5.04 -6.73
C VAL A 100 11.75 -5.36 -6.08
N LYS A 101 11.32 -4.61 -5.07
CA LYS A 101 10.01 -4.82 -4.43
C LYS A 101 8.86 -4.53 -5.40
N GLU A 102 8.98 -3.44 -6.15
CA GLU A 102 7.97 -3.08 -7.16
C GLU A 102 8.00 -4.07 -8.33
N PHE A 103 9.18 -4.61 -8.69
CA PHE A 103 9.30 -5.68 -9.68
C PHE A 103 8.51 -6.92 -9.24
N ASP A 104 8.76 -7.44 -8.04
CA ASP A 104 8.08 -8.64 -7.52
C ASP A 104 6.56 -8.44 -7.45
N ARG A 105 6.13 -7.28 -6.93
CA ARG A 105 4.71 -6.93 -6.86
C ARG A 105 4.08 -6.89 -8.26
N HIS A 106 4.73 -6.19 -9.19
CA HIS A 106 4.23 -6.02 -10.56
C HIS A 106 4.21 -7.35 -11.33
N LEU A 107 5.27 -8.15 -11.20
CA LEU A 107 5.36 -9.45 -11.87
C LEU A 107 4.24 -10.39 -11.40
N ASN A 108 4.00 -10.47 -10.09
CA ASN A 108 2.91 -11.26 -9.52
C ASN A 108 1.53 -10.81 -10.02
N GLU A 109 1.29 -9.50 -10.03
CA GLU A 109 0.02 -8.93 -10.52
C GLU A 109 -0.21 -9.23 -12.00
N VAL A 110 0.84 -9.07 -12.82
CA VAL A 110 0.75 -9.25 -14.27
C VAL A 110 0.67 -10.74 -14.64
N SER A 111 1.40 -11.62 -13.95
CA SER A 111 1.35 -13.07 -14.16
C SER A 111 -0.04 -13.62 -13.91
N SER A 112 -0.67 -13.25 -12.79
CA SER A 112 -2.03 -13.68 -12.46
C SER A 112 -3.04 -13.22 -13.52
N LYS A 113 -2.93 -11.96 -13.98
CA LYS A 113 -3.80 -11.43 -15.04
C LYS A 113 -3.55 -12.06 -16.41
N ALA A 114 -2.30 -12.37 -16.73
CA ALA A 114 -1.94 -13.00 -18.00
C ALA A 114 -2.45 -14.44 -18.05
N GLU A 115 -2.36 -15.18 -16.95
CA GLU A 115 -2.92 -16.52 -16.83
C GLU A 115 -4.45 -16.53 -17.01
N GLU A 116 -5.16 -15.64 -16.29
CA GLU A 116 -6.62 -15.51 -16.39
C GLU A 116 -7.08 -15.21 -17.83
N LYS A 117 -6.36 -14.30 -18.51
CA LYS A 117 -6.72 -13.84 -19.86
C LYS A 117 -6.06 -14.64 -20.99
N LYS A 118 -5.23 -15.64 -20.66
CA LYS A 118 -4.41 -16.39 -21.62
C LYS A 118 -3.55 -15.49 -22.51
N GLN A 119 -2.98 -14.43 -21.92
CA GLN A 119 -2.11 -13.48 -22.59
C GLN A 119 -0.65 -13.90 -22.46
N SER A 120 0.16 -13.54 -23.47
CA SER A 120 1.60 -13.77 -23.40
C SER A 120 2.27 -12.83 -22.40
N LEU A 121 3.26 -13.35 -21.67
CA LEU A 121 4.11 -12.62 -20.76
C LEU A 121 5.55 -12.96 -21.06
N ALA A 122 6.42 -11.96 -21.19
CA ALA A 122 7.85 -12.14 -21.32
C ALA A 122 8.58 -11.27 -20.30
N LEU A 123 9.71 -11.76 -19.83
CA LEU A 123 10.61 -11.06 -18.93
C LEU A 123 11.97 -10.92 -19.62
N LEU A 124 12.45 -9.68 -19.77
CA LEU A 124 13.81 -9.39 -20.15
C LEU A 124 14.63 -9.16 -18.87
N LEU A 125 15.74 -9.87 -18.76
CA LEU A 125 16.77 -9.62 -17.77
C LEU A 125 17.99 -9.03 -18.50
N ILE A 126 18.53 -7.96 -17.97
CA ILE A 126 19.57 -7.14 -18.59
C ILE A 126 20.65 -6.90 -17.55
N ASP A 127 21.87 -7.13 -17.92
CA ASP A 127 23.05 -6.91 -17.07
C ASP A 127 24.06 -6.04 -17.83
N ILE A 128 24.83 -5.21 -17.12
CA ILE A 128 25.84 -4.34 -17.74
C ILE A 128 27.18 -5.05 -17.76
N ASP A 129 27.64 -5.44 -18.94
CA ASP A 129 28.91 -6.07 -19.11
C ASP A 129 30.10 -5.22 -18.59
N GLY A 130 30.93 -5.81 -17.74
CA GLY A 130 32.13 -5.16 -17.21
C GLY A 130 31.86 -4.01 -16.21
N PHE A 131 30.65 -3.93 -15.61
CA PHE A 131 30.31 -2.87 -14.67
C PHE A 131 31.28 -2.79 -13.47
N LYS A 132 31.70 -3.95 -12.97
CA LYS A 132 32.70 -4.02 -11.90
C LYS A 132 34.04 -3.35 -12.31
N ASP A 133 34.49 -3.56 -13.54
CA ASP A 133 35.74 -2.95 -14.03
C ASP A 133 35.61 -1.42 -14.08
N VAL A 134 34.45 -0.90 -14.40
CA VAL A 134 34.17 0.56 -14.35
C VAL A 134 34.35 1.09 -12.93
N ASN A 135 33.79 0.41 -11.93
CA ASN A 135 33.93 0.81 -10.53
C ASN A 135 35.37 0.73 -10.04
N ASP A 136 36.06 -0.36 -10.37
CA ASP A 136 37.42 -0.63 -9.89
C ASP A 136 38.46 0.30 -10.54
N HIS A 137 38.29 0.66 -11.83
CA HIS A 137 39.27 1.49 -12.55
C HIS A 137 38.98 3.00 -12.43
N TYR A 138 37.72 3.42 -12.31
CA TYR A 138 37.37 4.84 -12.31
C TYR A 138 36.86 5.32 -10.97
N SER A 139 35.76 4.86 -10.50
CA SER A 139 35.19 5.09 -9.15
C SER A 139 33.72 4.61 -9.10
N HIS A 140 33.18 4.46 -7.90
CA HIS A 140 31.73 4.23 -7.70
C HIS A 140 30.86 5.36 -8.26
N GLN A 141 31.33 6.61 -8.25
CA GLN A 141 30.60 7.72 -8.88
C GLN A 141 30.49 7.56 -10.40
N SER A 142 31.50 7.00 -11.04
CA SER A 142 31.48 6.68 -12.47
C SER A 142 30.50 5.54 -12.75
N GLY A 143 30.47 4.52 -11.91
CA GLY A 143 29.47 3.46 -11.97
C GLY A 143 28.03 3.99 -11.80
N ASP A 144 27.80 4.90 -10.87
CA ASP A 144 26.51 5.57 -10.69
C ASP A 144 26.08 6.34 -11.95
N ALA A 145 27.02 6.98 -12.63
CA ALA A 145 26.75 7.67 -13.90
C ALA A 145 26.35 6.69 -15.00
N VAL A 146 27.04 5.53 -15.10
CA VAL A 146 26.70 4.46 -16.05
C VAL A 146 25.29 3.93 -15.79
N LEU A 147 24.94 3.66 -14.53
CA LEU A 147 23.61 3.19 -14.14
C LEU A 147 22.50 4.19 -14.53
N LYS A 148 22.76 5.49 -14.33
CA LYS A 148 21.82 6.55 -14.77
C LYS A 148 21.69 6.61 -16.28
N GLN A 149 22.82 6.48 -17.03
CA GLN A 149 22.78 6.46 -18.49
C GLN A 149 22.02 5.22 -19.01
N MET A 150 22.26 4.05 -18.42
CA MET A 150 21.53 2.83 -18.76
C MET A 150 20.03 2.99 -18.50
N SER A 151 19.63 3.62 -17.41
CA SER A 151 18.22 3.87 -17.13
C SER A 151 17.57 4.78 -18.17
N GLN A 152 18.28 5.78 -18.69
CA GLN A 152 17.79 6.65 -19.77
C GLN A 152 17.70 5.91 -21.11
N LEU A 153 18.70 5.09 -21.42
CA LEU A 153 18.71 4.22 -22.59
C LEU A 153 17.46 3.33 -22.57
N LEU A 154 17.24 2.62 -21.47
CA LEU A 154 16.08 1.74 -21.33
C LEU A 154 14.76 2.52 -21.52
N LYS A 155 14.61 3.72 -20.94
CA LYS A 155 13.43 4.56 -21.12
C LYS A 155 13.21 4.98 -22.58
N ASN A 156 14.26 5.09 -23.38
CA ASN A 156 14.18 5.46 -24.78
C ASN A 156 13.77 4.28 -25.68
N TYR A 157 14.24 3.06 -25.38
CA TYR A 157 14.02 1.88 -26.21
C TYR A 157 12.76 1.09 -25.81
N VAL A 158 12.41 1.10 -24.51
CA VAL A 158 11.28 0.34 -23.99
C VAL A 158 9.99 1.15 -24.16
N PRO A 159 8.95 0.62 -24.84
CA PRO A 159 7.67 1.28 -24.95
C PRO A 159 7.06 1.64 -23.59
N ASN A 160 6.45 2.82 -23.48
CA ASN A 160 5.90 3.37 -22.23
C ASN A 160 4.83 2.50 -21.55
N GLN A 161 4.26 1.54 -22.27
CA GLN A 161 3.29 0.58 -21.73
C GLN A 161 3.92 -0.51 -20.87
N PHE A 162 5.25 -0.67 -20.93
CA PHE A 162 6.00 -1.65 -20.15
C PHE A 162 6.74 -0.98 -19.01
N LYS A 163 6.87 -1.68 -17.90
CA LYS A 163 7.61 -1.19 -16.75
C LYS A 163 9.04 -1.71 -16.75
N ILE A 164 9.93 -0.83 -16.35
CA ILE A 164 11.37 -1.07 -16.24
C ILE A 164 11.73 -1.03 -14.75
N PHE A 165 12.59 -1.95 -14.33
CA PHE A 165 13.03 -2.09 -12.97
C PHE A 165 14.54 -2.21 -12.88
N ARG A 166 15.10 -1.79 -11.74
CA ARG A 166 16.46 -2.13 -11.33
C ARG A 166 16.37 -3.10 -10.16
N ASN A 167 16.85 -4.32 -10.37
CA ASN A 167 16.73 -5.40 -9.39
C ASN A 167 17.85 -5.34 -8.33
N GLY A 168 18.94 -4.64 -8.62
CA GLY A 168 20.08 -4.42 -7.73
C GLY A 168 21.39 -4.37 -8.52
N GLY A 169 22.44 -3.80 -7.94
CA GLY A 169 23.72 -3.72 -8.62
C GLY A 169 23.62 -3.12 -10.02
N GLU A 170 24.00 -3.91 -11.02
CA GLU A 170 23.97 -3.62 -12.45
C GLU A 170 22.83 -4.29 -13.22
N GLU A 171 21.92 -4.97 -12.50
CA GLU A 171 20.85 -5.76 -13.08
C GLU A 171 19.56 -4.95 -13.27
N PHE A 172 19.00 -5.03 -14.48
CA PHE A 172 17.72 -4.42 -14.84
C PHE A 172 16.75 -5.47 -15.38
N SER A 173 15.46 -5.16 -15.33
CA SER A 173 14.44 -6.01 -15.91
C SER A 173 13.31 -5.22 -16.56
N VAL A 174 12.67 -5.85 -17.57
CA VAL A 174 11.50 -5.31 -18.26
C VAL A 174 10.42 -6.38 -18.32
N VAL A 175 9.23 -6.07 -17.86
CA VAL A 175 8.06 -6.95 -17.92
C VAL A 175 7.20 -6.56 -19.12
N ILE A 176 7.09 -7.50 -20.08
CA ILE A 176 6.43 -7.29 -21.38
C ILE A 176 5.16 -8.14 -21.44
N ARG A 177 4.05 -7.52 -21.85
CA ARG A 177 2.74 -8.17 -22.02
C ARG A 177 2.28 -8.08 -23.46
N ASP A 178 1.53 -9.09 -23.91
CA ASP A 178 0.88 -9.12 -25.22
C ASP A 178 1.84 -9.00 -26.42
N TYR A 179 3.10 -9.38 -26.24
CA TYR A 179 4.10 -9.51 -27.29
C TYR A 179 4.31 -10.97 -27.67
N THR A 180 4.52 -11.23 -28.95
CA THR A 180 5.03 -12.53 -29.42
C THR A 180 6.49 -12.69 -28.99
N LEU A 181 6.99 -13.93 -29.04
CA LEU A 181 8.40 -14.20 -28.78
C LEU A 181 9.30 -13.36 -29.68
N ASP A 182 9.00 -13.31 -30.98
CA ASP A 182 9.80 -12.54 -31.97
C ASP A 182 9.82 -11.03 -31.66
N GLN A 183 8.70 -10.47 -31.21
CA GLN A 183 8.63 -9.07 -30.82
C GLN A 183 9.46 -8.79 -29.55
N SER A 184 9.44 -9.72 -28.58
CA SER A 184 10.22 -9.62 -27.36
C SER A 184 11.71 -9.73 -27.64
N VAL A 185 12.12 -10.67 -28.49
CA VAL A 185 13.52 -10.84 -28.94
C VAL A 185 14.00 -9.61 -29.69
N LYS A 186 13.18 -9.06 -30.61
CA LYS A 186 13.52 -7.83 -31.34
C LYS A 186 13.72 -6.63 -30.40
N LEU A 187 12.87 -6.50 -29.37
CA LEU A 187 13.03 -5.44 -28.36
C LEU A 187 14.35 -5.63 -27.57
N ALA A 188 14.65 -6.85 -27.15
CA ALA A 188 15.90 -7.17 -26.45
C ALA A 188 17.14 -6.81 -27.29
N GLU A 189 17.16 -7.18 -28.60
CA GLU A 189 18.26 -6.84 -29.51
C GLU A 189 18.39 -5.35 -29.76
N ASN A 190 17.29 -4.62 -29.85
CA ASN A 190 17.32 -3.16 -29.97
C ASN A 190 17.95 -2.50 -28.74
N ILE A 191 17.63 -2.99 -27.55
CA ILE A 191 18.24 -2.52 -26.29
C ILE A 191 19.74 -2.86 -26.25
N ARG A 192 20.12 -4.09 -26.65
CA ARG A 192 21.51 -4.54 -26.62
C ARG A 192 22.41 -3.79 -27.60
N SER A 193 21.86 -3.32 -28.74
CA SER A 193 22.62 -2.66 -29.81
C SER A 193 22.68 -1.14 -29.69
N GLY A 194 21.89 -0.52 -28.81
CA GLY A 194 21.85 0.93 -28.56
C GLY A 194 22.75 1.36 -27.48
#